data_1d4734964f36752d035e19675f7c0156
#
_entry.id   1d4734964f36752d035e19675f7c0156
#
_cell.length_a   1.000
_cell.length_b   1.000
_cell.length_c   1.000
_cell.angle_alpha   90.00
_cell.angle_beta   90.00
_cell.angle_gamma   90.00
#
_symmetry.space_group_name_H-M   'P 1'
#
loop_
_entity.id
_entity.type
_entity.pdbx_description
1 polymer ?
#
loop_
_entity_poly.entity_id
_entity_poly.type
_entity_poly.pdbx_seq_one_letter_code
_entity_poly.pdbx_strand_id
1 'polypeptide(L)'
;MHALLFDLFGLFISEQSRTSFETLARTVGVEPDVLLPAYRGENRVEYDAGTIGSREYWARVAAETGVDIDWQAALAADLAALGAKDEAMVSFARSLNRTGFTMGMLSNIPCDFVGWTRWHNPWSDELFDPVLFSCRLRLAKPDEEIFAVALARLSQSAGRKLAPEDVLYVDDSPKNVEVATKLGFLGHCFENLEALSAKIEAV
;
A
#
# COMPACT_ATOMS: atom_id res chain seq x y z
N MET A 1 -19.56 -13.52 0.30
CA MET A 1 -18.16 -13.09 0.47
C MET A 1 -17.39 -14.08 1.32
N HIS A 2 -16.14 -14.35 1.00
CA HIS A 2 -15.36 -15.39 1.70
C HIS A 2 -13.92 -14.94 2.02
N ALA A 3 -13.47 -13.87 1.41
CA ALA A 3 -12.13 -13.36 1.60
C ALA A 3 -12.09 -11.83 1.59
N LEU A 4 -11.08 -11.28 2.23
CA LEU A 4 -10.82 -9.85 2.34
C LEU A 4 -9.42 -9.58 1.80
N LEU A 5 -9.28 -8.57 0.95
CA LEU A 5 -8.00 -8.12 0.44
C LEU A 5 -7.85 -6.63 0.76
N PHE A 6 -6.87 -6.29 1.59
CA PHE A 6 -6.67 -4.95 2.13
C PHE A 6 -5.44 -4.27 1.53
N ASP A 7 -5.50 -2.97 1.33
CA ASP A 7 -4.29 -2.15 1.27
C ASP A 7 -3.66 -2.00 2.66
N LEU A 8 -2.44 -1.47 2.72
CA LEU A 8 -1.69 -1.24 3.94
C LEU A 8 -1.74 0.25 4.35
N PHE A 9 -1.25 1.13 3.45
CA PHE A 9 -1.20 2.56 3.71
C PHE A 9 -2.58 3.19 3.56
N GLY A 10 -2.86 4.24 4.36
CA GLY A 10 -4.19 4.82 4.42
C GLY A 10 -5.21 4.02 5.23
N LEU A 11 -4.95 2.72 5.51
CA LEU A 11 -5.80 1.84 6.32
C LEU A 11 -5.15 1.50 7.67
N PHE A 12 -4.05 0.73 7.62
CA PHE A 12 -3.35 0.21 8.81
C PHE A 12 -2.16 1.07 9.23
N ILE A 13 -1.58 1.76 8.28
CA ILE A 13 -0.53 2.76 8.49
C ILE A 13 -1.05 4.05 7.89
N SER A 14 -1.14 5.09 8.71
CA SER A 14 -1.62 6.39 8.24
C SER A 14 -0.75 6.91 7.09
N GLU A 15 -1.35 7.71 6.22
CA GLU A 15 -0.59 8.42 5.20
C GLU A 15 0.50 9.31 5.83
N GLN A 16 1.51 9.62 5.03
CA GLN A 16 2.54 10.59 5.39
C GLN A 16 1.90 11.95 5.73
N SER A 17 2.12 12.42 6.94
CA SER A 17 1.59 13.70 7.38
C SER A 17 2.25 14.87 6.62
N ARG A 18 1.55 16.00 6.52
CA ARG A 18 2.12 17.22 5.95
C ARG A 18 3.45 17.60 6.61
N THR A 19 3.52 17.55 7.93
CA THR A 19 4.75 17.88 8.69
C THR A 19 5.89 16.91 8.38
N SER A 20 5.58 15.59 8.22
CA SER A 20 6.58 14.60 7.84
C SER A 20 7.09 14.85 6.42
N PHE A 21 6.21 15.19 5.49
CA PHE A 21 6.60 15.54 4.13
C PHE A 21 7.42 16.83 4.06
N GLU A 22 7.04 17.88 4.82
CA GLU A 22 7.84 19.11 4.94
C GLU A 22 9.24 18.86 5.53
N THR A 23 9.35 17.85 6.42
CA THR A 23 10.66 17.44 6.97
C THR A 23 11.48 16.71 5.92
N LEU A 24 10.89 15.83 5.14
CA LEU A 24 11.53 15.19 3.98
C LEU A 24 12.02 16.26 2.98
N ALA A 25 11.14 17.19 2.60
CA ALA A 25 11.45 18.26 1.66
C ALA A 25 12.64 19.11 2.13
N ARG A 26 12.68 19.45 3.42
CA ARG A 26 13.81 20.17 4.04
C ARG A 26 15.10 19.35 4.02
N THR A 27 15.01 18.04 4.23
CA THR A 27 16.19 17.15 4.22
C THR A 27 16.81 17.06 2.83
N VAL A 28 15.97 17.03 1.80
CA VAL A 28 16.44 16.98 0.39
C VAL A 28 16.75 18.37 -0.20
N GLY A 29 16.48 19.44 0.55
CA GLY A 29 16.76 20.81 0.12
C GLY A 29 15.84 21.34 -0.97
N VAL A 30 14.60 20.81 -1.06
CA VAL A 30 13.60 21.18 -2.07
C VAL A 30 12.36 21.74 -1.38
N GLU A 31 11.78 22.81 -1.91
CA GLU A 31 10.52 23.34 -1.38
C GLU A 31 9.40 22.29 -1.54
N PRO A 32 8.50 22.13 -0.54
CA PRO A 32 7.48 21.08 -0.55
C PRO A 32 6.60 21.07 -1.81
N ASP A 33 6.19 22.24 -2.29
CA ASP A 33 5.32 22.36 -3.47
C ASP A 33 6.05 22.02 -4.79
N VAL A 34 7.39 22.11 -4.81
CA VAL A 34 8.23 21.69 -5.94
C VAL A 34 8.53 20.19 -5.84
N LEU A 35 8.78 19.70 -4.61
CA LEU A 35 9.08 18.29 -4.39
C LEU A 35 7.87 17.39 -4.69
N LEU A 36 6.68 17.78 -4.26
CA LEU A 36 5.48 16.92 -4.28
C LEU A 36 5.16 16.30 -5.64
N PRO A 37 5.11 17.06 -6.76
CA PRO A 37 4.85 16.48 -8.07
C PRO A 37 5.97 15.53 -8.53
N ALA A 38 7.23 15.83 -8.30
CA ALA A 38 8.35 14.95 -8.64
C ALA A 38 8.36 13.67 -7.78
N TYR A 39 8.05 13.81 -6.49
CA TYR A 39 7.99 12.71 -5.52
C TYR A 39 6.81 11.76 -5.77
N ARG A 40 5.62 12.27 -6.15
CA ARG A 40 4.41 11.46 -6.44
C ARG A 40 4.13 11.26 -7.94
N GLY A 41 5.06 11.66 -8.80
CA GLY A 41 4.93 11.58 -10.26
C GLY A 41 5.09 10.16 -10.81
N GLU A 42 5.27 10.08 -12.14
CA GLU A 42 5.37 8.79 -12.86
C GLU A 42 6.52 7.92 -12.35
N ASN A 43 7.63 8.51 -11.94
CA ASN A 43 8.77 7.80 -11.35
C ASN A 43 8.41 7.01 -10.09
N ARG A 44 7.39 7.45 -9.33
CA ARG A 44 6.91 6.75 -8.13
C ARG A 44 6.28 5.41 -8.49
N VAL A 45 5.56 5.34 -9.59
CA VAL A 45 4.93 4.08 -10.05
C VAL A 45 5.99 3.01 -10.35
N GLU A 46 7.08 3.40 -11.04
CA GLU A 46 8.19 2.50 -11.33
C GLU A 46 8.94 2.08 -10.05
N TYR A 47 9.10 3.00 -9.10
CA TYR A 47 9.74 2.73 -7.82
C TYR A 47 8.91 1.79 -6.96
N ASP A 48 7.59 2.01 -6.86
CA ASP A 48 6.65 1.13 -6.16
C ASP A 48 6.53 -0.24 -6.84
N ALA A 49 6.63 -0.31 -8.16
CA ALA A 49 6.71 -1.57 -8.89
C ALA A 49 8.08 -2.28 -8.77
N GLY A 50 9.09 -1.61 -8.18
CA GLY A 50 10.44 -2.17 -8.03
C GLY A 50 11.20 -2.33 -9.34
N THR A 51 10.79 -1.64 -10.41
CA THR A 51 11.50 -1.62 -11.70
C THR A 51 12.72 -0.72 -11.65
N ILE A 52 12.71 0.29 -10.77
CA ILE A 52 13.85 1.12 -10.38
C ILE A 52 14.08 1.04 -8.88
N GLY A 53 15.32 1.27 -8.43
CA GLY A 53 15.68 1.36 -7.02
C GLY A 53 15.72 2.80 -6.51
N SER A 54 15.89 2.98 -5.18
CA SER A 54 15.93 4.29 -4.54
C SER A 54 16.95 5.24 -5.13
N ARG A 55 18.15 4.76 -5.47
CA ARG A 55 19.17 5.61 -6.08
C ARG A 55 18.70 6.22 -7.40
N GLU A 56 18.09 5.44 -8.27
CA GLU A 56 17.58 5.90 -9.56
C GLU A 56 16.36 6.80 -9.39
N TYR A 57 15.45 6.40 -8.50
CA TYR A 57 14.27 7.20 -8.18
C TYR A 57 14.64 8.60 -7.70
N TRP A 58 15.52 8.72 -6.71
CA TRP A 58 15.95 10.02 -6.20
C TRP A 58 16.81 10.81 -7.20
N ALA A 59 17.56 10.15 -8.07
CA ALA A 59 18.24 10.82 -9.18
C ALA A 59 17.27 11.46 -10.19
N ARG A 60 16.14 10.79 -10.47
CA ARG A 60 15.09 11.36 -11.33
C ARG A 60 14.35 12.52 -10.64
N VAL A 61 14.05 12.40 -9.33
CA VAL A 61 13.49 13.50 -8.53
C VAL A 61 14.45 14.70 -8.53
N ALA A 62 15.75 14.46 -8.36
CA ALA A 62 16.77 15.51 -8.43
C ALA A 62 16.79 16.23 -9.80
N ALA A 63 16.68 15.47 -10.90
CA ALA A 63 16.62 16.02 -12.25
C ALA A 63 15.37 16.88 -12.48
N GLU A 64 14.21 16.47 -11.96
CA GLU A 64 12.96 17.22 -12.09
C GLU A 64 12.93 18.49 -11.23
N THR A 65 13.52 18.44 -10.03
CA THR A 65 13.56 19.59 -9.10
C THR A 65 14.73 20.55 -9.36
N GLY A 66 15.74 20.10 -10.11
CA GLY A 66 16.96 20.85 -10.37
C GLY A 66 17.90 20.98 -9.15
N VAL A 67 17.70 20.16 -8.12
CA VAL A 67 18.49 20.14 -6.89
C VAL A 67 19.29 18.86 -6.79
N ASP A 68 20.56 18.95 -6.39
CA ASP A 68 21.38 17.77 -6.11
C ASP A 68 20.91 17.12 -4.79
N ILE A 69 20.42 15.88 -4.89
CA ILE A 69 19.83 15.17 -3.74
C ILE A 69 20.74 13.99 -3.35
N ASP A 70 21.19 13.99 -2.11
CA ASP A 70 21.77 12.78 -1.51
C ASP A 70 20.67 11.72 -1.33
N TRP A 71 20.65 10.74 -2.21
CA TRP A 71 19.63 9.70 -2.22
C TRP A 71 19.59 8.85 -0.94
N GLN A 72 20.72 8.69 -0.23
CA GLN A 72 20.77 7.92 1.02
C GLN A 72 20.10 8.69 2.16
N ALA A 73 20.39 9.98 2.26
CA ALA A 73 19.72 10.87 3.20
C ALA A 73 18.22 10.99 2.88
N ALA A 74 17.88 11.10 1.61
CA ALA A 74 16.50 11.16 1.14
C ALA A 74 15.72 9.87 1.47
N LEU A 75 16.28 8.68 1.20
CA LEU A 75 15.67 7.40 1.57
C LEU A 75 15.48 7.28 3.09
N ALA A 76 16.48 7.64 3.87
CA ALA A 76 16.38 7.60 5.34
C ALA A 76 15.27 8.53 5.86
N ALA A 77 15.16 9.74 5.30
CA ALA A 77 14.10 10.69 5.65
C ALA A 77 12.72 10.21 5.20
N ASP A 78 12.61 9.58 4.03
CA ASP A 78 11.38 9.03 3.49
C ASP A 78 10.86 7.86 4.35
N LEU A 79 11.75 6.95 4.76
CA LEU A 79 11.43 5.89 5.72
C LEU A 79 10.97 6.45 7.08
N ALA A 80 11.64 7.49 7.57
CA ALA A 80 11.28 8.14 8.83
C ALA A 80 9.95 8.93 8.74
N ALA A 81 9.52 9.27 7.53
CA ALA A 81 8.29 9.99 7.27
C ALA A 81 7.06 9.08 7.13
N LEU A 82 7.24 7.75 7.15
CA LEU A 82 6.13 6.80 7.12
C LEU A 82 5.20 7.02 8.32
N GLY A 83 3.90 6.86 8.07
CA GLY A 83 2.86 7.11 9.04
C GLY A 83 2.86 6.16 10.23
N ALA A 84 2.08 6.49 11.23
CA ALA A 84 1.89 5.66 12.41
C ALA A 84 0.90 4.51 12.13
N LYS A 85 1.08 3.44 12.88
CA LYS A 85 0.14 2.31 12.88
C LYS A 85 -1.22 2.74 13.46
N ASP A 86 -2.30 2.37 12.79
CA ASP A 86 -3.67 2.48 13.32
C ASP A 86 -3.99 1.25 14.17
N GLU A 87 -3.95 1.42 15.50
CA GLU A 87 -4.22 0.35 16.46
C GLU A 87 -5.66 -0.16 16.39
N ALA A 88 -6.63 0.71 16.03
CA ALA A 88 -8.03 0.31 15.92
C ALA A 88 -8.23 -0.60 14.71
N MET A 89 -7.64 -0.26 13.56
CA MET A 89 -7.65 -1.11 12.36
C MET A 89 -6.97 -2.44 12.59
N VAL A 90 -5.80 -2.47 13.25
CA VAL A 90 -5.11 -3.73 13.56
C VAL A 90 -5.94 -4.59 14.51
N SER A 91 -6.56 -4.00 15.53
CA SER A 91 -7.45 -4.72 16.46
C SER A 91 -8.69 -5.26 15.74
N PHE A 92 -9.25 -4.51 14.83
CA PHE A 92 -10.37 -4.94 14.00
C PHE A 92 -9.98 -6.13 13.11
N ALA A 93 -8.84 -6.06 12.40
CA ALA A 93 -8.36 -7.18 11.59
C ALA A 93 -8.12 -8.44 12.46
N ARG A 94 -7.60 -8.30 13.68
CA ARG A 94 -7.49 -9.42 14.65
C ARG A 94 -8.86 -10.02 14.99
N SER A 95 -9.91 -9.22 15.07
CA SER A 95 -11.26 -9.73 15.31
C SER A 95 -11.79 -10.49 14.10
N LEU A 96 -11.58 -10.00 12.89
CA LEU A 96 -11.97 -10.65 11.65
C LEU A 96 -11.24 -11.98 11.42
N ASN A 97 -9.95 -12.06 11.75
CA ASN A 97 -9.18 -13.30 11.64
C ASN A 97 -9.80 -14.46 12.45
N ARG A 98 -10.45 -14.15 13.58
CA ARG A 98 -11.16 -15.14 14.40
C ARG A 98 -12.50 -15.60 13.82
N THR A 99 -13.03 -14.91 12.83
CA THR A 99 -14.30 -15.27 12.18
C THR A 99 -14.14 -16.23 11.00
N GLY A 100 -12.91 -16.56 10.62
CA GLY A 100 -12.60 -17.52 9.56
C GLY A 100 -12.54 -16.94 8.15
N PHE A 101 -12.48 -15.61 8.00
CA PHE A 101 -12.15 -15.00 6.72
C PHE A 101 -10.72 -15.31 6.31
N THR A 102 -10.51 -15.63 5.02
CA THR A 102 -9.18 -15.55 4.44
C THR A 102 -8.84 -14.08 4.20
N MET A 103 -7.77 -13.60 4.80
CA MET A 103 -7.38 -12.20 4.71
C MET A 103 -6.02 -12.07 4.03
N GLY A 104 -5.95 -11.27 2.97
CA GLY A 104 -4.72 -10.92 2.27
C GLY A 104 -4.44 -9.42 2.34
N MET A 105 -3.20 -9.07 2.06
CA MET A 105 -2.74 -7.68 1.95
C MET A 105 -2.08 -7.45 0.60
N LEU A 106 -2.38 -6.33 -0.05
CA LEU A 106 -1.81 -5.92 -1.33
C LEU A 106 -1.43 -4.44 -1.28
N SER A 107 -0.13 -4.15 -1.14
CA SER A 107 0.37 -2.78 -0.98
C SER A 107 1.31 -2.35 -2.08
N ASN A 108 1.13 -1.12 -2.60
CA ASN A 108 2.14 -0.44 -3.39
C ASN A 108 3.24 0.07 -2.46
N ILE A 109 4.46 -0.46 -2.63
CA ILE A 109 5.58 -0.15 -1.74
C ILE A 109 6.92 -0.42 -2.44
N PRO A 110 7.91 0.49 -2.36
CA PRO A 110 9.26 0.25 -2.86
C PRO A 110 9.96 -0.87 -2.10
N CYS A 111 10.85 -1.60 -2.77
CA CYS A 111 11.56 -2.72 -2.17
C CYS A 111 12.41 -2.33 -0.95
N ASP A 112 12.98 -1.13 -0.96
CA ASP A 112 13.79 -0.62 0.16
C ASP A 112 12.96 -0.40 1.44
N PHE A 113 11.63 -0.24 1.32
CA PHE A 113 10.72 -0.03 2.44
C PHE A 113 10.24 -1.35 3.07
N VAL A 114 10.26 -2.46 2.34
CA VAL A 114 9.69 -3.74 2.80
C VAL A 114 10.32 -4.22 4.10
N GLY A 115 11.64 -4.15 4.20
CA GLY A 115 12.37 -4.59 5.40
C GLY A 115 12.00 -3.76 6.63
N TRP A 116 11.95 -2.44 6.47
CA TRP A 116 11.56 -1.51 7.53
C TRP A 116 10.09 -1.74 7.94
N THR A 117 9.19 -1.85 6.96
CA THR A 117 7.75 -2.05 7.19
C THR A 117 7.50 -3.33 7.99
N ARG A 118 8.10 -4.45 7.59
CA ARG A 118 7.94 -5.74 8.31
C ARG A 118 8.53 -5.71 9.71
N TRP A 119 9.68 -5.06 9.89
CA TRP A 119 10.29 -4.94 11.21
C TRP A 119 9.41 -4.16 12.19
N HIS A 120 8.79 -3.05 11.74
CA HIS A 120 7.94 -2.23 12.58
C HIS A 120 6.49 -2.74 12.69
N ASN A 121 6.07 -3.59 11.76
CA ASN A 121 4.69 -4.08 11.65
C ASN A 121 4.63 -5.62 11.51
N PRO A 122 5.19 -6.39 12.47
CA PRO A 122 5.18 -7.86 12.39
C PRO A 122 3.76 -8.44 12.39
N TRP A 123 2.77 -7.71 12.89
CA TRP A 123 1.36 -8.09 12.86
C TRP A 123 0.83 -8.31 11.44
N SER A 124 1.44 -7.72 10.42
CA SER A 124 1.00 -7.91 9.04
C SER A 124 1.19 -9.37 8.58
N ASP A 125 2.34 -9.97 8.86
CA ASP A 125 2.61 -11.37 8.55
C ASP A 125 1.86 -12.34 9.50
N GLU A 126 1.40 -11.88 10.67
CA GLU A 126 0.59 -12.69 11.60
C GLU A 126 -0.89 -12.77 11.18
N LEU A 127 -1.42 -11.71 10.57
CA LEU A 127 -2.85 -11.57 10.31
C LEU A 127 -3.23 -11.84 8.86
N PHE A 128 -2.31 -11.65 7.92
CA PHE A 128 -2.59 -11.74 6.50
C PHE A 128 -1.77 -12.82 5.81
N ASP A 129 -2.45 -13.61 5.01
CA ASP A 129 -1.86 -14.57 4.10
C ASP A 129 -2.73 -14.62 2.82
N PRO A 130 -2.23 -14.11 1.69
CA PRO A 130 -0.85 -13.61 1.44
C PRO A 130 -0.61 -12.15 1.89
N VAL A 131 0.66 -11.78 2.13
CA VAL A 131 1.13 -10.39 2.17
C VAL A 131 1.90 -10.11 0.88
N LEU A 132 1.32 -9.26 0.02
CA LEU A 132 1.81 -8.97 -1.32
C LEU A 132 2.32 -7.52 -1.40
N PHE A 133 3.57 -7.39 -1.80
CA PHE A 133 4.22 -6.11 -2.04
C PHE A 133 4.48 -5.92 -3.53
N SER A 134 3.98 -4.82 -4.09
CA SER A 134 4.06 -4.47 -5.51
C SER A 134 5.46 -4.64 -6.10
N CYS A 135 6.48 -4.13 -5.40
CA CYS A 135 7.86 -4.19 -5.85
C CYS A 135 8.40 -5.62 -6.02
N ARG A 136 7.89 -6.61 -5.27
CA ARG A 136 8.28 -8.01 -5.40
C ARG A 136 7.54 -8.71 -6.53
N LEU A 137 6.40 -8.19 -6.93
CA LEU A 137 5.61 -8.67 -8.06
C LEU A 137 6.04 -8.01 -9.37
N ARG A 138 6.77 -6.89 -9.30
CA ARG A 138 7.10 -5.99 -10.42
C ARG A 138 5.86 -5.44 -11.13
N LEU A 139 4.81 -5.25 -10.34
CA LEU A 139 3.50 -4.73 -10.72
C LEU A 139 3.07 -3.73 -9.65
N ALA A 140 2.28 -2.73 -10.02
CA ALA A 140 1.73 -1.77 -9.07
C ALA A 140 0.23 -1.55 -9.32
N LYS A 141 -0.55 -1.36 -8.27
CA LYS A 141 -1.93 -0.88 -8.43
C LYS A 141 -1.92 0.50 -9.10
N PRO A 142 -2.80 0.78 -10.01
CA PRO A 142 -4.01 0.06 -10.39
C PRO A 142 -3.89 -0.86 -11.63
N ASP A 143 -2.71 -1.39 -11.95
CA ASP A 143 -2.57 -2.35 -13.04
C ASP A 143 -3.47 -3.58 -12.79
N GLU A 144 -4.23 -4.00 -13.80
CA GLU A 144 -5.16 -5.13 -13.68
C GLU A 144 -4.45 -6.44 -13.35
N GLU A 145 -3.22 -6.63 -13.83
CA GLU A 145 -2.46 -7.86 -13.62
C GLU A 145 -2.15 -8.11 -12.13
N ILE A 146 -1.90 -7.06 -11.33
CA ILE A 146 -1.61 -7.23 -9.91
C ILE A 146 -2.82 -7.80 -9.14
N PHE A 147 -4.05 -7.44 -9.53
CA PHE A 147 -5.28 -7.98 -8.94
C PHE A 147 -5.49 -9.45 -9.31
N ALA A 148 -5.14 -9.85 -10.54
CA ALA A 148 -5.19 -11.25 -10.95
C ALA A 148 -4.19 -12.11 -10.14
N VAL A 149 -2.97 -11.60 -9.94
CA VAL A 149 -1.96 -12.25 -9.08
C VAL A 149 -2.46 -12.32 -7.63
N ALA A 150 -3.02 -11.24 -7.10
CA ALA A 150 -3.54 -11.20 -5.74
C ALA A 150 -4.66 -12.22 -5.52
N LEU A 151 -5.62 -12.32 -6.45
CA LEU A 151 -6.72 -13.30 -6.41
C LEU A 151 -6.19 -14.73 -6.43
N ALA A 152 -5.21 -15.02 -7.28
CA ALA A 152 -4.60 -16.35 -7.36
C ALA A 152 -3.90 -16.73 -6.05
N ARG A 153 -3.14 -15.83 -5.45
CA ARG A 153 -2.46 -16.05 -4.16
C ARG A 153 -3.45 -16.19 -3.00
N LEU A 154 -4.48 -15.35 -2.96
CA LEU A 154 -5.53 -15.44 -1.95
C LEU A 154 -6.32 -16.75 -2.05
N SER A 155 -6.55 -17.25 -3.29
CA SER A 155 -7.15 -18.55 -3.52
C SER A 155 -6.30 -19.71 -2.99
N GLN A 156 -4.97 -19.60 -3.08
CA GLN A 156 -4.04 -20.58 -2.50
C GLN A 156 -4.14 -20.61 -0.98
N SER A 157 -4.14 -19.45 -0.33
CA SER A 157 -4.30 -19.33 1.13
C SER A 157 -5.68 -19.80 1.60
N ALA A 158 -6.73 -19.55 0.80
CA ALA A 158 -8.08 -20.05 1.09
C ALA A 158 -8.25 -21.57 0.90
N GLY A 159 -7.28 -22.27 0.30
CA GLY A 159 -7.37 -23.69 -0.04
C GLY A 159 -8.45 -24.02 -1.09
N ARG A 160 -8.98 -23.03 -1.80
CA ARG A 160 -10.00 -23.18 -2.84
C ARG A 160 -9.92 -22.04 -3.86
N LYS A 161 -10.43 -22.29 -5.06
CA LYS A 161 -10.55 -21.24 -6.07
C LYS A 161 -11.57 -20.19 -5.61
N LEU A 162 -11.15 -18.93 -5.57
CA LEU A 162 -12.00 -17.76 -5.37
C LEU A 162 -12.31 -17.12 -6.73
N ALA A 163 -13.53 -16.63 -6.90
CA ALA A 163 -13.88 -15.70 -7.95
C ALA A 163 -13.75 -14.25 -7.42
N PRO A 164 -13.60 -13.24 -8.28
CA PRO A 164 -13.47 -11.85 -7.82
C PRO A 164 -14.62 -11.41 -6.88
N GLU A 165 -15.86 -11.82 -7.19
CA GLU A 165 -17.06 -11.54 -6.38
C GLU A 165 -17.05 -12.20 -4.99
N ASP A 166 -16.15 -13.15 -4.74
CA ASP A 166 -15.95 -13.74 -3.42
C ASP A 166 -15.10 -12.85 -2.49
N VAL A 167 -14.45 -11.82 -3.04
CA VAL A 167 -13.43 -11.01 -2.34
C VAL A 167 -13.89 -9.57 -2.18
N LEU A 168 -13.92 -9.09 -0.93
CA LEU A 168 -14.01 -7.65 -0.65
C LEU A 168 -12.60 -7.05 -0.71
N TYR A 169 -12.41 -6.14 -1.66
CA TYR A 169 -11.20 -5.35 -1.80
C TYR A 169 -11.38 -3.99 -1.13
N VAL A 170 -10.48 -3.65 -0.21
CA VAL A 170 -10.52 -2.43 0.60
C VAL A 170 -9.24 -1.62 0.38
N ASP A 171 -9.40 -0.40 -0.10
CA ASP A 171 -8.28 0.51 -0.42
C ASP A 171 -8.77 1.96 -0.23
N ASP A 172 -7.95 2.89 0.18
CA ASP A 172 -8.28 4.30 0.33
C ASP A 172 -8.25 5.06 -0.99
N SER A 173 -7.60 4.49 -2.03
CA SER A 173 -7.53 5.07 -3.37
C SER A 173 -8.77 4.74 -4.21
N PRO A 174 -9.61 5.73 -4.57
CA PRO A 174 -10.76 5.48 -5.44
C PRO A 174 -10.38 4.84 -6.78
N LYS A 175 -9.21 5.18 -7.32
CA LYS A 175 -8.69 4.64 -8.58
C LYS A 175 -8.43 3.15 -8.50
N ASN A 176 -7.84 2.67 -7.39
CA ASN A 176 -7.58 1.25 -7.18
C ASN A 176 -8.90 0.48 -7.01
N VAL A 177 -9.83 1.05 -6.23
CA VAL A 177 -11.16 0.45 -6.00
C VAL A 177 -11.97 0.36 -7.30
N GLU A 178 -11.91 1.40 -8.14
CA GLU A 178 -12.60 1.41 -9.43
C GLU A 178 -12.12 0.27 -10.35
N VAL A 179 -10.80 0.09 -10.47
CA VAL A 179 -10.22 -0.99 -11.29
C VAL A 179 -10.58 -2.36 -10.72
N ALA A 180 -10.42 -2.56 -9.41
CA ALA A 180 -10.82 -3.83 -8.78
C ALA A 180 -12.31 -4.14 -9.00
N THR A 181 -13.19 -3.14 -8.89
CA THR A 181 -14.64 -3.29 -9.13
C THR A 181 -14.92 -3.67 -10.58
N LYS A 182 -14.24 -3.07 -11.56
CA LYS A 182 -14.36 -3.45 -12.99
C LYS A 182 -13.94 -4.89 -13.25
N LEU A 183 -12.99 -5.40 -12.46
CA LEU A 183 -12.55 -6.80 -12.51
C LEU A 183 -13.49 -7.77 -11.76
N GLY A 184 -14.55 -7.26 -11.14
CA GLY A 184 -15.58 -8.05 -10.47
C GLY A 184 -15.40 -8.22 -8.96
N PHE A 185 -14.37 -7.61 -8.34
CA PHE A 185 -14.24 -7.57 -6.88
C PHE A 185 -15.35 -6.76 -6.23
N LEU A 186 -15.70 -7.09 -5.00
CA LEU A 186 -16.53 -6.24 -4.17
C LEU A 186 -15.68 -5.07 -3.66
N GLY A 187 -15.67 -3.95 -4.39
CA GLY A 187 -14.86 -2.78 -4.03
C GLY A 187 -15.43 -2.01 -2.84
N HIS A 188 -14.55 -1.53 -1.95
CA HIS A 188 -14.89 -0.59 -0.88
C HIS A 188 -13.77 0.46 -0.76
N CYS A 189 -14.12 1.71 -1.03
CA CYS A 189 -13.22 2.82 -0.78
C CYS A 189 -13.23 3.13 0.72
N PHE A 190 -12.08 2.95 1.38
CA PHE A 190 -11.98 3.11 2.82
C PHE A 190 -12.08 4.59 3.21
N GLU A 191 -12.98 4.90 4.10
CA GLU A 191 -13.14 6.22 4.70
C GLU A 191 -12.87 6.16 6.22
N ASN A 192 -13.39 5.13 6.88
CA ASN A 192 -13.23 4.89 8.30
C ASN A 192 -13.65 3.46 8.67
N LEU A 193 -13.30 3.07 9.89
CA LEU A 193 -13.56 1.74 10.42
C LEU A 193 -15.06 1.41 10.54
N GLU A 194 -15.89 2.40 10.86
CA GLU A 194 -17.35 2.20 11.02
C GLU A 194 -18.01 1.82 9.68
N ALA A 195 -17.68 2.57 8.61
CA ALA A 195 -18.17 2.28 7.26
C ALA A 195 -17.70 0.92 6.76
N LEU A 196 -16.43 0.55 7.03
CA LEU A 196 -15.88 -0.75 6.68
C LEU A 196 -16.59 -1.89 7.43
N SER A 197 -16.81 -1.75 8.75
CA SER A 197 -17.52 -2.75 9.55
C SER A 197 -18.92 -3.00 9.01
N ALA A 198 -19.68 -1.93 8.78
CA ALA A 198 -21.01 -2.02 8.19
C ALA A 198 -21.02 -2.69 6.81
N LYS A 199 -20.00 -2.41 5.98
CA LYS A 199 -19.84 -3.05 4.66
C LYS A 199 -19.61 -4.54 4.79
N ILE A 200 -18.74 -4.97 5.71
CA ILE A 200 -18.44 -6.41 5.93
C ILE A 200 -19.67 -7.15 6.48
N GLU A 201 -20.44 -6.54 7.35
CA GLU A 201 -21.68 -7.12 7.91
C GLU A 201 -22.79 -7.27 6.86
N ALA A 202 -22.78 -6.45 5.81
CA ALA A 202 -23.80 -6.43 4.75
C ALA A 202 -23.54 -7.41 3.60
N VAL A 203 -22.39 -8.07 3.53
CA VAL A 203 -21.97 -8.95 2.44
C VAL A 203 -21.57 -10.34 2.94
#